data_11b48e7cbc1388e9f909b3f6ff223a15
#
_entry.id   11b48e7cbc1388e9f909b3f6ff223a15
#
_cell.length_a   1.000
_cell.length_b   1.000
_cell.length_c   1.000
_cell.angle_alpha   90.00
_cell.angle_beta   90.00
_cell.angle_gamma   90.00
#
_symmetry.space_group_name_H-M   'P 1'
#
loop_
_entity.id
_entity.type
_entity.pdbx_description
1 polymer ?
#
loop_
_entity_poly.entity_id
_entity_poly.type
_entity_poly.pdbx_seq_one_letter_code
_entity_poly.pdbx_strand_id
1 'polypeptide(L)'
;MVPGEGRYYSVFPLGAVLSVVPVALLQKANVIHDFPGRAVAALIAGLSVYFFFQLFALEGKSLGRRILLALFPIFGTWVWCNLGSGGAWHIALGFALLGEVGALYFTLVRPRPFLAGAFFALAFGNRTELILSAPVYFYLLMRPIDAGATWTDARRNLRAKLPALIRFLILPITLGLLTAAYNFARFHSIFDFGYSHIPNVLLEPWYQSGLFSLHAIPWNIQKMLFEGFGDMPSFPYFRFYPFGCSIFLSSPFLFLLFREGGAYKSAAWTAIALLTFALWCHGNPGGWQFSYRYAIILIPWMFLLLVGNGPTQLSTIEVSLFVVSVAINGLAMYEFLWTNQIHP
;
A
#
# COMPACT_ATOMS: atom_id res chain seq x y z
N MET A 1 12.89 17.98 0.52
CA MET A 1 12.54 19.23 -0.21
C MET A 1 13.63 19.50 -1.22
N VAL A 2 13.28 19.97 -2.39
CA VAL A 2 14.25 20.34 -3.45
C VAL A 2 14.35 21.84 -3.56
N PRO A 3 15.57 22.41 -3.78
CA PRO A 3 15.76 23.83 -3.98
C PRO A 3 15.21 24.25 -5.37
N GLY A 4 14.66 25.45 -5.46
CA GLY A 4 14.21 26.07 -6.71
C GLY A 4 13.95 27.54 -6.49
N GLU A 5 14.48 28.43 -7.34
CA GLU A 5 14.28 29.90 -7.35
C GLU A 5 14.04 30.57 -5.97
N GLY A 6 14.93 30.27 -4.99
CA GLY A 6 14.82 30.79 -3.62
C GLY A 6 13.74 30.16 -2.73
N ARG A 7 13.14 29.03 -3.16
CA ARG A 7 12.11 28.30 -2.41
C ARG A 7 12.47 26.81 -2.34
N TYR A 8 11.82 26.11 -1.42
CA TYR A 8 11.91 24.65 -1.31
C TYR A 8 10.58 24.02 -1.74
N TYR A 9 10.66 23.03 -2.58
CA TYR A 9 9.50 22.27 -3.06
C TYR A 9 9.44 20.88 -2.45
N SER A 10 8.22 20.38 -2.22
CA SER A 10 7.99 19.00 -1.81
C SER A 10 8.24 18.05 -3.00
N VAL A 11 8.86 16.91 -2.76
CA VAL A 11 8.98 15.82 -3.74
C VAL A 11 7.80 14.85 -3.72
N PHE A 12 6.84 15.08 -2.82
CA PHE A 12 5.63 14.28 -2.77
C PHE A 12 4.61 14.74 -3.82
N PRO A 13 3.83 13.81 -4.40
CA PRO A 13 2.70 14.18 -5.26
C PRO A 13 1.65 14.98 -4.48
N LEU A 14 0.84 15.75 -5.19
CA LEU A 14 -0.14 16.67 -4.58
C LEU A 14 -1.08 15.96 -3.59
N GLY A 15 -1.53 14.74 -3.90
CA GLY A 15 -2.42 13.99 -3.01
C GLY A 15 -1.81 13.71 -1.65
N ALA A 16 -0.51 13.42 -1.57
CA ALA A 16 0.18 13.23 -0.30
C ALA A 16 0.25 14.55 0.52
N VAL A 17 0.48 15.67 -0.15
CA VAL A 17 0.42 16.99 0.48
C VAL A 17 -0.99 17.27 1.03
N LEU A 18 -2.03 17.04 0.22
CA LEU A 18 -3.43 17.25 0.63
C LEU A 18 -3.84 16.36 1.80
N SER A 19 -3.31 15.12 1.88
CA SER A 19 -3.64 14.18 2.95
C SER A 19 -3.22 14.69 4.34
N VAL A 20 -2.21 15.54 4.43
CA VAL A 20 -1.72 16.09 5.70
C VAL A 20 -2.23 17.51 6.00
N VAL A 21 -2.99 18.12 5.07
CA VAL A 21 -3.56 19.47 5.27
C VAL A 21 -4.37 19.60 6.57
N PRO A 22 -5.23 18.63 6.97
CA PRO A 22 -5.95 18.76 8.24
C PRO A 22 -5.02 18.95 9.43
N VAL A 23 -3.91 18.21 9.48
CA VAL A 23 -2.90 18.32 10.53
C VAL A 23 -2.15 19.66 10.46
N ALA A 24 -1.79 20.10 9.24
CA ALA A 24 -1.15 21.38 9.03
C ALA A 24 -2.05 22.58 9.45
N LEU A 25 -3.36 22.46 9.27
CA LEU A 25 -4.31 23.46 9.75
C LEU A 25 -4.38 23.52 11.28
N LEU A 26 -4.31 22.38 11.97
CA LEU A 26 -4.23 22.33 13.43
C LEU A 26 -2.93 22.97 13.94
N GLN A 27 -1.81 22.76 13.25
CA GLN A 27 -0.55 23.43 13.55
C GLN A 27 -0.65 24.95 13.35
N LYS A 28 -1.23 25.37 12.21
CA LYS A 28 -1.44 26.81 11.94
C LYS A 28 -2.36 27.48 12.97
N ALA A 29 -3.33 26.76 13.51
CA ALA A 29 -4.24 27.20 14.55
C ALA A 29 -3.62 27.12 15.98
N ASN A 30 -2.34 26.74 16.11
CA ASN A 30 -1.64 26.51 17.38
C ASN A 30 -2.32 25.48 18.32
N VAL A 31 -3.12 24.57 17.76
CA VAL A 31 -3.74 23.47 18.53
C VAL A 31 -2.69 22.38 18.82
N ILE A 32 -1.76 22.18 17.89
CA ILE A 32 -0.61 21.28 18.02
C ILE A 32 0.64 22.00 17.54
N HIS A 33 1.82 21.71 18.16
CA HIS A 33 3.08 22.30 17.77
C HIS A 33 3.83 21.45 16.75
N ASP A 34 3.94 20.15 17.00
CA ASP A 34 4.64 19.20 16.14
C ASP A 34 3.69 18.34 15.31
N PHE A 35 4.19 17.78 14.20
CA PHE A 35 3.43 16.81 13.42
C PHE A 35 3.29 15.50 14.20
N PRO A 36 2.06 15.08 14.59
CA PRO A 36 1.84 13.91 15.43
C PRO A 36 1.88 12.61 14.61
N GLY A 37 3.01 12.30 13.97
CA GLY A 37 3.15 11.22 13.00
C GLY A 37 2.67 9.86 13.52
N ARG A 38 2.99 9.50 14.77
CA ARG A 38 2.54 8.24 15.38
C ARG A 38 1.03 8.19 15.62
N ALA A 39 0.41 9.31 15.98
CA ALA A 39 -1.05 9.38 16.16
C ALA A 39 -1.78 9.27 14.80
N VAL A 40 -1.27 9.93 13.77
CA VAL A 40 -1.77 9.80 12.39
C VAL A 40 -1.61 8.35 11.91
N ALA A 41 -0.48 7.72 12.16
CA ALA A 41 -0.24 6.30 11.86
C ALA A 41 -1.24 5.39 12.56
N ALA A 42 -1.51 5.60 13.85
CA ALA A 42 -2.50 4.83 14.61
C ALA A 42 -3.92 5.00 14.07
N LEU A 43 -4.30 6.21 13.68
CA LEU A 43 -5.60 6.49 13.06
C LEU A 43 -5.74 5.76 11.71
N ILE A 44 -4.72 5.85 10.85
CA ILE A 44 -4.67 5.14 9.56
C ILE A 44 -4.79 3.63 9.79
N ALA A 45 -4.03 3.07 10.73
CA ALA A 45 -4.07 1.65 11.06
C ALA A 45 -5.47 1.22 11.53
N GLY A 46 -6.07 1.96 12.48
CA GLY A 46 -7.42 1.67 13.00
C GLY A 46 -8.50 1.71 11.93
N LEU A 47 -8.50 2.74 11.07
CA LEU A 47 -9.43 2.84 9.94
C LEU A 47 -9.20 1.73 8.91
N SER A 48 -7.95 1.35 8.65
CA SER A 48 -7.64 0.24 7.75
C SER A 48 -8.15 -1.09 8.29
N VAL A 49 -7.94 -1.39 9.58
CA VAL A 49 -8.50 -2.59 10.24
C VAL A 49 -10.01 -2.60 10.15
N TYR A 50 -10.67 -1.46 10.37
CA TYR A 50 -12.12 -1.35 10.19
C TYR A 50 -12.56 -1.76 8.78
N PHE A 51 -11.94 -1.21 7.73
CA PHE A 51 -12.28 -1.58 6.35
C PHE A 51 -11.94 -3.03 6.03
N PHE A 52 -10.80 -3.55 6.48
CA PHE A 52 -10.46 -4.96 6.33
C PHE A 52 -11.51 -5.86 6.99
N PHE A 53 -11.98 -5.52 8.19
CA PHE A 53 -13.06 -6.27 8.84
C PHE A 53 -14.37 -6.21 8.06
N GLN A 54 -14.72 -5.07 7.49
CA GLN A 54 -15.93 -4.92 6.70
C GLN A 54 -15.91 -5.68 5.36
N LEU A 55 -14.74 -5.92 4.76
CA LEU A 55 -14.62 -6.71 3.54
C LEU A 55 -15.08 -8.16 3.72
N PHE A 56 -15.15 -8.68 4.95
CA PHE A 56 -15.72 -10.00 5.24
C PHE A 56 -17.24 -10.12 5.01
N ALA A 57 -17.93 -9.01 4.79
CA ALA A 57 -19.33 -9.09 4.34
C ALA A 57 -19.48 -9.80 2.98
N LEU A 58 -18.38 -9.96 2.21
CA LEU A 58 -18.33 -10.70 0.95
C LEU A 58 -18.38 -12.23 1.15
N GLU A 59 -18.10 -12.72 2.35
CA GLU A 59 -17.90 -14.14 2.64
C GLU A 59 -18.47 -14.52 4.00
N GLY A 60 -19.15 -15.67 4.08
CA GLY A 60 -19.74 -16.19 5.33
C GLY A 60 -18.73 -16.82 6.29
N LYS A 61 -17.70 -16.09 6.70
CA LYS A 61 -16.64 -16.59 7.60
C LYS A 61 -16.98 -16.39 9.07
N SER A 62 -16.43 -17.23 9.96
CA SER A 62 -16.61 -17.11 11.40
C SER A 62 -16.03 -15.81 11.98
N LEU A 63 -16.58 -15.32 13.09
CA LEU A 63 -16.14 -14.09 13.74
C LEU A 63 -14.64 -14.13 14.11
N GLY A 64 -14.16 -15.25 14.66
CA GLY A 64 -12.75 -15.42 15.03
C GLY A 64 -11.82 -15.27 13.84
N ARG A 65 -12.16 -15.89 12.69
CA ARG A 65 -11.38 -15.76 11.46
C ARG A 65 -11.42 -14.33 10.92
N ARG A 66 -12.56 -13.68 10.95
CA ARG A 66 -12.73 -12.28 10.53
C ARG A 66 -11.84 -11.33 11.34
N ILE A 67 -11.82 -11.48 12.67
CA ILE A 67 -10.98 -10.66 13.55
C ILE A 67 -9.50 -10.90 13.27
N LEU A 68 -9.04 -12.17 13.24
CA LEU A 68 -7.64 -12.50 12.99
C LEU A 68 -7.17 -11.94 11.66
N LEU A 69 -7.92 -12.18 10.59
CA LEU A 69 -7.54 -11.70 9.27
C LEU A 69 -7.61 -10.18 9.16
N ALA A 70 -8.55 -9.49 9.82
CA ALA A 70 -8.61 -8.03 9.79
C ALA A 70 -7.41 -7.38 10.51
N LEU A 71 -6.86 -8.03 11.53
CA LEU A 71 -5.67 -7.57 12.26
C LEU A 71 -4.37 -7.92 11.53
N PHE A 72 -4.38 -8.98 10.72
CA PHE A 72 -3.17 -9.46 10.03
C PHE A 72 -2.47 -8.39 9.17
N PRO A 73 -3.15 -7.59 8.31
CA PRO A 73 -2.51 -6.59 7.46
C PRO A 73 -1.69 -5.56 8.23
N ILE A 74 -2.08 -5.26 9.46
CA ILE A 74 -1.36 -4.28 10.29
C ILE A 74 -0.30 -4.99 11.16
N PHE A 75 -0.70 -5.96 11.97
CA PHE A 75 0.18 -6.53 12.98
C PHE A 75 1.01 -7.70 12.49
N GLY A 76 0.53 -8.44 11.50
CA GLY A 76 1.22 -9.60 10.93
C GLY A 76 2.05 -9.29 9.70
N THR A 77 2.19 -7.99 9.32
CA THR A 77 2.99 -7.57 8.19
C THR A 77 3.89 -6.38 8.55
N TRP A 78 4.85 -6.09 7.68
CA TRP A 78 5.79 -4.97 7.80
C TRP A 78 5.12 -3.58 7.84
N VAL A 79 3.81 -3.49 7.67
CA VAL A 79 3.04 -2.25 7.90
C VAL A 79 3.27 -1.76 9.31
N TRP A 80 3.25 -2.65 10.31
CA TRP A 80 3.41 -2.28 11.72
C TRP A 80 4.69 -1.49 11.98
N CYS A 81 5.83 -2.05 11.61
CA CYS A 81 7.13 -1.41 11.81
C CYS A 81 7.25 -0.12 10.98
N ASN A 82 6.95 -0.19 9.67
CA ASN A 82 7.13 0.95 8.79
C ASN A 82 6.18 2.11 9.12
N LEU A 83 4.89 1.84 9.33
CA LEU A 83 3.91 2.88 9.66
C LEU A 83 4.15 3.45 11.06
N GLY A 84 4.56 2.61 12.02
CA GLY A 84 4.84 2.99 13.40
C GLY A 84 6.00 3.99 13.55
N SER A 85 6.89 4.10 12.56
CA SER A 85 7.93 5.13 12.53
C SER A 85 7.36 6.57 12.46
N GLY A 86 6.16 6.73 11.89
CA GLY A 86 5.50 8.03 11.73
C GLY A 86 6.18 8.98 10.74
N GLY A 87 7.17 8.51 9.98
CA GLY A 87 7.89 9.30 8.98
C GLY A 87 7.04 9.61 7.74
N ALA A 88 7.35 10.72 7.05
CA ALA A 88 6.55 11.22 5.92
C ALA A 88 6.31 10.17 4.81
N TRP A 89 7.36 9.43 4.42
CA TRP A 89 7.26 8.36 3.40
C TRP A 89 6.37 7.20 3.85
N HIS A 90 6.41 6.86 5.14
CA HIS A 90 5.64 5.78 5.73
C HIS A 90 4.17 6.18 5.92
N ILE A 91 3.90 7.44 6.30
CA ILE A 91 2.54 7.99 6.37
C ILE A 91 1.88 8.03 4.98
N ALA A 92 2.62 8.41 3.93
CA ALA A 92 2.10 8.37 2.57
C ALA A 92 1.73 6.93 2.14
N LEU A 93 2.55 5.92 2.46
CA LEU A 93 2.21 4.51 2.23
C LEU A 93 0.99 4.08 3.06
N GLY A 94 0.85 4.57 4.28
CA GLY A 94 -0.32 4.33 5.11
C GLY A 94 -1.61 4.90 4.51
N PHE A 95 -1.59 6.14 4.01
CA PHE A 95 -2.73 6.72 3.29
C PHE A 95 -3.05 5.96 1.99
N ALA A 96 -2.02 5.46 1.30
CA ALA A 96 -2.21 4.61 0.12
C ALA A 96 -2.92 3.30 0.49
N LEU A 97 -2.49 2.62 1.57
CA LEU A 97 -3.14 1.42 2.10
C LEU A 97 -4.60 1.68 2.47
N LEU A 98 -4.87 2.73 3.26
CA LEU A 98 -6.22 3.13 3.67
C LEU A 98 -7.10 3.48 2.46
N GLY A 99 -6.54 4.21 1.51
CA GLY A 99 -7.22 4.57 0.27
C GLY A 99 -7.61 3.33 -0.54
N GLU A 100 -6.69 2.39 -0.72
CA GLU A 100 -6.94 1.18 -1.50
C GLU A 100 -7.99 0.27 -0.85
N VAL A 101 -7.87 0.00 0.47
CA VAL A 101 -8.85 -0.85 1.16
C VAL A 101 -10.23 -0.19 1.24
N GLY A 102 -10.30 1.13 1.42
CA GLY A 102 -11.54 1.88 1.36
C GLY A 102 -12.19 1.87 -0.02
N ALA A 103 -11.38 2.01 -1.09
CA ALA A 103 -11.85 1.90 -2.47
C ALA A 103 -12.43 0.50 -2.74
N LEU A 104 -11.77 -0.57 -2.31
CA LEU A 104 -12.30 -1.94 -2.40
C LEU A 104 -13.62 -2.10 -1.65
N TYR A 105 -13.72 -1.58 -0.43
CA TYR A 105 -14.94 -1.63 0.36
C TYR A 105 -16.13 -0.96 -0.34
N PHE A 106 -15.94 0.27 -0.84
CA PHE A 106 -17.01 1.00 -1.55
C PHE A 106 -17.23 0.52 -2.99
N THR A 107 -16.37 -0.34 -3.51
CA THR A 107 -16.60 -1.04 -4.79
C THR A 107 -17.37 -2.34 -4.59
N LEU A 108 -17.02 -3.14 -3.58
CA LEU A 108 -17.45 -4.54 -3.47
C LEU A 108 -18.54 -4.77 -2.41
N VAL A 109 -18.47 -4.11 -1.25
CA VAL A 109 -19.36 -4.37 -0.10
C VAL A 109 -20.52 -3.39 -0.06
N ARG A 110 -20.23 -2.10 -0.19
CA ARG A 110 -21.24 -1.04 -0.25
C ARG A 110 -21.04 -0.21 -1.52
N PRO A 111 -21.53 -0.66 -2.67
CA PRO A 111 -21.30 -0.01 -3.95
C PRO A 111 -21.69 1.47 -3.94
N ARG A 112 -20.71 2.33 -3.77
CA ARG A 112 -20.83 3.80 -3.82
C ARG A 112 -19.69 4.34 -4.68
N PRO A 113 -19.86 4.38 -6.03
CA PRO A 113 -18.77 4.67 -6.96
C PRO A 113 -18.03 5.98 -6.67
N PHE A 114 -18.72 7.04 -6.27
CA PHE A 114 -18.10 8.31 -5.92
C PHE A 114 -17.14 8.17 -4.70
N LEU A 115 -17.57 7.45 -3.64
CA LEU A 115 -16.71 7.21 -2.47
C LEU A 115 -15.57 6.24 -2.83
N ALA A 116 -15.82 5.22 -3.65
CA ALA A 116 -14.76 4.37 -4.16
C ALA A 116 -13.70 5.19 -4.90
N GLY A 117 -14.12 6.12 -5.77
CA GLY A 117 -13.23 7.04 -6.46
C GLY A 117 -12.50 8.01 -5.52
N ALA A 118 -13.13 8.48 -4.45
CA ALA A 118 -12.50 9.34 -3.44
C ALA A 118 -11.36 8.60 -2.71
N PHE A 119 -11.62 7.37 -2.27
CA PHE A 119 -10.61 6.53 -1.63
C PHE A 119 -9.51 6.09 -2.63
N PHE A 120 -9.85 5.81 -3.87
CA PHE A 120 -8.86 5.54 -4.91
C PHE A 120 -8.00 6.77 -5.21
N ALA A 121 -8.58 7.98 -5.24
CA ALA A 121 -7.83 9.22 -5.37
C ALA A 121 -6.88 9.44 -4.17
N LEU A 122 -7.31 9.12 -2.94
CA LEU A 122 -6.42 9.11 -1.77
C LEU A 122 -5.26 8.14 -1.96
N ALA A 123 -5.53 6.94 -2.49
CA ALA A 123 -4.53 5.91 -2.70
C ALA A 123 -3.46 6.36 -3.71
N PHE A 124 -3.83 6.60 -4.98
CA PHE A 124 -2.86 6.95 -6.00
C PHE A 124 -2.27 8.36 -5.83
N GLY A 125 -2.98 9.24 -5.16
CA GLY A 125 -2.47 10.57 -4.80
C GLY A 125 -1.33 10.54 -3.79
N ASN A 126 -1.20 9.47 -3.01
CA ASN A 126 -0.08 9.22 -2.11
C ASN A 126 1.00 8.32 -2.74
N ARG A 127 0.58 7.38 -3.60
CA ARG A 127 1.46 6.44 -4.31
C ARG A 127 0.99 6.33 -5.76
N THR A 128 1.64 7.06 -6.65
CA THR A 128 1.19 7.25 -8.04
C THR A 128 1.11 5.96 -8.85
N GLU A 129 1.94 4.96 -8.53
CA GLU A 129 1.91 3.65 -9.17
C GLU A 129 0.57 2.91 -8.99
N LEU A 130 -0.22 3.26 -7.98
CA LEU A 130 -1.55 2.67 -7.76
C LEU A 130 -2.54 2.96 -8.90
N ILE A 131 -2.27 3.94 -9.76
CA ILE A 131 -3.07 4.18 -10.96
C ILE A 131 -3.12 2.95 -11.87
N LEU A 132 -2.11 2.06 -11.81
CA LEU A 132 -2.08 0.81 -12.56
C LEU A 132 -3.16 -0.19 -12.11
N SER A 133 -3.74 -0.04 -10.94
CA SER A 133 -4.89 -0.83 -10.49
C SER A 133 -6.23 -0.32 -11.02
N ALA A 134 -6.29 0.89 -11.63
CA ALA A 134 -7.54 1.46 -12.15
C ALA A 134 -8.30 0.54 -13.13
N PRO A 135 -7.67 -0.16 -14.09
CA PRO A 135 -8.37 -1.11 -14.96
C PRO A 135 -9.08 -2.23 -14.19
N VAL A 136 -8.50 -2.65 -13.06
CA VAL A 136 -9.10 -3.68 -12.20
C VAL A 136 -10.34 -3.12 -11.48
N TYR A 137 -10.29 -1.88 -10.98
CA TYR A 137 -11.48 -1.21 -10.44
C TYR A 137 -12.58 -1.04 -11.48
N PHE A 138 -12.23 -0.69 -12.72
CA PHE A 138 -13.20 -0.60 -13.82
C PHE A 138 -13.88 -1.95 -14.07
N TYR A 139 -13.11 -3.03 -14.11
CA TYR A 139 -13.67 -4.37 -14.22
C TYR A 139 -14.61 -4.69 -13.06
N LEU A 140 -14.20 -4.44 -11.80
CA LEU A 140 -15.00 -4.72 -10.61
C LEU A 140 -16.30 -3.90 -10.58
N LEU A 141 -16.27 -2.64 -11.01
CA LEU A 141 -17.46 -1.78 -11.10
C LEU A 141 -18.42 -2.22 -12.22
N MET A 142 -17.89 -2.77 -13.32
CA MET A 142 -18.68 -3.25 -14.45
C MET A 142 -19.17 -4.69 -14.27
N ARG A 143 -18.55 -5.45 -13.39
CA ARG A 143 -18.92 -6.86 -13.13
C ARG A 143 -20.35 -6.92 -12.59
N PRO A 144 -21.21 -7.86 -13.07
CA PRO A 144 -22.44 -8.24 -12.38
C PRO A 144 -22.10 -8.74 -10.96
N ILE A 145 -23.04 -8.58 -10.02
CA ILE A 145 -22.83 -9.03 -8.62
C ILE A 145 -22.79 -10.56 -8.55
N ASP A 146 -23.25 -11.24 -9.58
CA ASP A 146 -23.31 -12.70 -9.64
C ASP A 146 -21.92 -13.34 -9.75
N ALA A 147 -21.69 -14.34 -8.92
CA ALA A 147 -20.46 -15.11 -8.91
C ALA A 147 -20.24 -15.81 -10.27
N GLY A 148 -19.09 -15.56 -10.91
CA GLY A 148 -18.75 -16.19 -12.19
C GLY A 148 -18.76 -15.29 -13.42
N ALA A 149 -19.15 -14.01 -13.27
CA ALA A 149 -19.11 -13.05 -14.38
C ALA A 149 -17.71 -12.87 -14.97
N THR A 150 -17.64 -12.87 -16.29
CA THR A 150 -16.44 -12.75 -17.10
C THR A 150 -16.22 -11.32 -17.61
N TRP A 151 -15.05 -11.06 -18.23
CA TRP A 151 -14.79 -9.81 -18.95
C TRP A 151 -15.78 -9.53 -20.09
N THR A 152 -16.32 -10.57 -20.72
CA THR A 152 -17.35 -10.44 -21.77
C THR A 152 -18.64 -9.89 -21.21
N ASP A 153 -19.04 -10.31 -20.02
CA ASP A 153 -20.25 -9.82 -19.36
C ASP A 153 -20.08 -8.37 -18.91
N ALA A 154 -18.89 -7.99 -18.46
CA ALA A 154 -18.55 -6.60 -18.15
C ALA A 154 -18.73 -5.67 -19.37
N ARG A 155 -18.31 -6.10 -20.58
CA ARG A 155 -18.51 -5.30 -21.82
C ARG A 155 -19.98 -5.12 -22.18
N ARG A 156 -20.84 -6.13 -22.04
CA ARG A 156 -22.29 -6.02 -22.29
C ARG A 156 -22.94 -5.01 -21.37
N ASN A 157 -22.49 -4.93 -20.14
CA ASN A 157 -23.05 -4.03 -19.13
C ASN A 157 -22.47 -2.61 -19.16
N LEU A 158 -21.53 -2.29 -20.05
CA LEU A 158 -20.81 -1.01 -20.07
C LEU A 158 -21.76 0.21 -20.07
N ARG A 159 -22.77 0.22 -20.95
CA ARG A 159 -23.71 1.34 -21.04
C ARG A 159 -24.51 1.54 -19.75
N ALA A 160 -24.98 0.45 -19.14
CA ALA A 160 -25.73 0.50 -17.89
C ALA A 160 -24.87 0.95 -16.69
N LYS A 161 -23.57 0.64 -16.72
CA LYS A 161 -22.63 0.97 -15.65
C LYS A 161 -21.83 2.26 -15.87
N LEU A 162 -21.93 2.88 -17.04
CA LEU A 162 -21.23 4.12 -17.37
C LEU A 162 -21.43 5.25 -16.33
N PRO A 163 -22.65 5.50 -15.80
CA PRO A 163 -22.82 6.51 -14.74
C PRO A 163 -22.04 6.19 -13.46
N ALA A 164 -21.89 4.91 -13.10
CA ALA A 164 -21.09 4.50 -11.95
C ALA A 164 -19.60 4.75 -12.21
N LEU A 165 -19.12 4.43 -13.40
CA LEU A 165 -17.74 4.67 -13.82
C LEU A 165 -17.40 6.16 -13.83
N ILE A 166 -18.30 7.01 -14.39
CA ILE A 166 -18.12 8.46 -14.36
C ILE A 166 -18.02 8.96 -12.92
N ARG A 167 -18.93 8.55 -12.04
CA ARG A 167 -18.87 8.95 -10.62
C ARG A 167 -17.59 8.51 -9.92
N PHE A 168 -17.08 7.33 -10.24
CA PHE A 168 -15.79 6.86 -9.73
C PHE A 168 -14.65 7.75 -10.22
N LEU A 169 -14.66 8.16 -11.47
CA LEU A 169 -13.55 8.89 -12.10
C LEU A 169 -13.48 10.37 -11.72
N ILE A 170 -14.55 10.98 -11.21
CA ILE A 170 -14.59 12.44 -10.92
C ILE A 170 -13.37 12.87 -10.08
N LEU A 171 -13.19 12.31 -8.88
CA LEU A 171 -12.11 12.72 -7.99
C LEU A 171 -10.72 12.25 -8.45
N PRO A 172 -10.52 11.01 -8.96
CA PRO A 172 -9.27 10.61 -9.56
C PRO A 172 -8.80 11.52 -10.69
N ILE A 173 -9.66 11.84 -11.64
CA ILE A 173 -9.32 12.74 -12.76
C ILE A 173 -9.03 14.15 -12.25
N THR A 174 -9.87 14.69 -11.37
CA THR A 174 -9.65 16.01 -10.77
C THR A 174 -8.29 16.10 -10.07
N LEU A 175 -7.95 15.10 -9.25
CA LEU A 175 -6.65 15.07 -8.56
C LEU A 175 -5.50 14.90 -9.56
N GLY A 176 -5.67 14.10 -10.61
CA GLY A 176 -4.66 13.93 -11.65
C GLY A 176 -4.37 15.26 -12.39
N LEU A 177 -5.41 15.99 -12.78
CA LEU A 177 -5.28 17.29 -13.43
C LEU A 177 -4.64 18.33 -12.51
N LEU A 178 -5.07 18.38 -11.24
CA LEU A 178 -4.47 19.27 -10.23
C LEU A 178 -3.01 18.92 -9.97
N THR A 179 -2.66 17.63 -9.95
CA THR A 179 -1.25 17.18 -9.79
C THR A 179 -0.42 17.60 -11.01
N ALA A 180 -0.93 17.44 -12.22
CA ALA A 180 -0.26 17.90 -13.44
C ALA A 180 -0.02 19.42 -13.42
N ALA A 181 -1.03 20.20 -13.05
CA ALA A 181 -0.90 21.66 -12.90
C ALA A 181 0.11 22.03 -11.78
N TYR A 182 0.08 21.35 -10.66
CA TYR A 182 1.01 21.53 -9.54
C TYR A 182 2.47 21.20 -9.93
N ASN A 183 2.67 20.13 -10.70
CA ASN A 183 4.00 19.77 -11.22
C ASN A 183 4.49 20.81 -12.21
N PHE A 184 3.62 21.24 -13.16
CA PHE A 184 3.98 22.25 -14.13
C PHE A 184 4.35 23.58 -13.48
N ALA A 185 3.60 24.02 -12.48
CA ALA A 185 3.90 25.25 -11.74
C ALA A 185 5.23 25.22 -10.97
N ARG A 186 5.71 24.02 -10.59
CA ARG A 186 6.98 23.87 -9.85
C ARG A 186 8.19 23.60 -10.72
N PHE A 187 8.01 22.77 -11.75
CA PHE A 187 9.10 22.17 -12.54
C PHE A 187 8.95 22.38 -14.05
N HIS A 188 7.96 23.14 -14.51
CA HIS A 188 7.65 23.37 -15.93
C HIS A 188 7.41 22.08 -16.73
N SER A 189 7.05 20.99 -16.05
CA SER A 189 6.70 19.69 -16.64
C SER A 189 5.58 19.04 -15.87
N ILE A 190 4.56 18.53 -16.56
CA ILE A 190 3.42 17.83 -15.92
C ILE A 190 3.82 16.45 -15.38
N PHE A 191 4.90 15.88 -15.90
CA PHE A 191 5.41 14.55 -15.51
C PHE A 191 6.59 14.59 -14.55
N ASP A 192 7.05 15.77 -14.16
CA ASP A 192 8.14 15.89 -13.20
C ASP A 192 7.58 16.00 -11.77
N PHE A 193 7.82 14.97 -10.99
CA PHE A 193 7.43 14.89 -9.58
C PHE A 193 8.51 15.43 -8.62
N GLY A 194 9.61 15.99 -9.16
CA GLY A 194 10.67 16.62 -8.39
C GLY A 194 11.70 15.66 -7.80
N TYR A 195 11.59 14.36 -8.04
CA TYR A 195 12.51 13.39 -7.46
C TYR A 195 13.93 13.54 -8.02
N SER A 196 14.06 13.82 -9.32
CA SER A 196 15.33 14.09 -10.00
C SER A 196 16.04 15.36 -9.52
N HIS A 197 15.33 16.27 -8.85
CA HIS A 197 15.89 17.50 -8.31
C HIS A 197 16.41 17.35 -6.87
N ILE A 198 16.26 16.18 -6.23
CA ILE A 198 16.88 15.91 -4.93
C ILE A 198 18.40 15.87 -5.15
N PRO A 199 19.19 16.68 -4.43
CA PRO A 199 20.64 16.70 -4.61
C PRO A 199 21.24 15.29 -4.48
N ASN A 200 22.07 14.91 -5.45
CA ASN A 200 22.83 13.65 -5.51
C ASN A 200 21.99 12.36 -5.59
N VAL A 201 20.66 12.41 -5.59
CA VAL A 201 19.82 11.18 -5.60
C VAL A 201 20.07 10.31 -6.84
N LEU A 202 20.24 10.91 -8.02
CA LEU A 202 20.50 10.19 -9.25
C LEU A 202 21.95 9.67 -9.37
N LEU A 203 22.83 10.09 -8.47
CA LEU A 203 24.20 9.58 -8.38
C LEU A 203 24.29 8.30 -7.55
N GLU A 204 23.22 7.93 -6.86
CA GLU A 204 23.16 6.69 -6.10
C GLU A 204 23.26 5.47 -7.05
N PRO A 205 24.00 4.40 -6.66
CA PRO A 205 24.31 3.28 -7.56
C PRO A 205 23.10 2.60 -8.19
N TRP A 206 21.97 2.56 -7.49
CA TRP A 206 20.74 1.93 -7.97
C TRP A 206 19.98 2.74 -9.02
N TYR A 207 20.33 4.01 -9.26
CA TYR A 207 19.71 4.84 -10.29
C TYR A 207 20.55 4.97 -11.57
N GLN A 208 21.64 4.22 -11.73
CA GLN A 208 22.48 4.25 -12.93
C GLN A 208 21.71 3.97 -14.23
N SER A 209 20.64 3.17 -14.16
CA SER A 209 19.73 2.87 -15.28
C SER A 209 18.44 3.72 -15.28
N GLY A 210 18.37 4.77 -14.46
CA GLY A 210 17.20 5.64 -14.29
C GLY A 210 16.30 5.26 -13.11
N LEU A 211 15.28 6.09 -12.87
CA LEU A 211 14.34 5.90 -11.76
C LEU A 211 13.47 4.64 -11.93
N PHE A 212 13.16 4.27 -13.16
CA PHE A 212 12.45 3.05 -13.54
C PHE A 212 13.21 2.35 -14.67
N SER A 213 13.54 1.09 -14.46
CA SER A 213 14.29 0.30 -15.44
C SER A 213 14.02 -1.19 -15.29
N LEU A 214 13.98 -1.91 -16.42
CA LEU A 214 13.91 -3.37 -16.42
C LEU A 214 15.17 -4.00 -15.80
N HIS A 215 16.31 -3.31 -15.80
CA HIS A 215 17.54 -3.75 -15.13
C HIS A 215 17.42 -3.85 -13.61
N ALA A 216 16.46 -3.13 -12.99
CA ALA A 216 16.21 -3.19 -11.56
C ALA A 216 15.46 -4.47 -11.12
N ILE A 217 14.77 -5.15 -12.08
CA ILE A 217 13.87 -6.27 -11.77
C ILE A 217 14.56 -7.41 -11.02
N PRO A 218 15.72 -7.96 -11.46
CA PRO A 218 16.35 -9.09 -10.75
C PRO A 218 16.69 -8.76 -9.31
N TRP A 219 17.20 -7.56 -9.08
CA TRP A 219 17.54 -7.10 -7.73
C TRP A 219 16.31 -6.92 -6.84
N ASN A 220 15.25 -6.30 -7.36
CA ASN A 220 14.00 -6.11 -6.61
C ASN A 220 13.28 -7.43 -6.33
N ILE A 221 13.33 -8.40 -7.25
CA ILE A 221 12.85 -9.78 -7.01
C ILE A 221 13.62 -10.40 -5.85
N GLN A 222 14.96 -10.34 -5.88
CA GLN A 222 15.81 -10.87 -4.82
C GLN A 222 15.44 -10.23 -3.47
N LYS A 223 15.36 -8.91 -3.39
CA LYS A 223 15.03 -8.17 -2.17
C LYS A 223 13.62 -8.48 -1.66
N MET A 224 12.63 -8.47 -2.53
CA MET A 224 11.23 -8.63 -2.15
C MET A 224 10.85 -10.07 -1.77
N LEU A 225 11.44 -11.08 -2.46
CA LEU A 225 11.01 -12.47 -2.31
C LEU A 225 12.01 -13.35 -1.58
N PHE A 226 13.32 -13.08 -1.66
CA PHE A 226 14.36 -14.03 -1.25
C PHE A 226 15.37 -13.49 -0.23
N GLU A 227 15.44 -12.18 0.00
CA GLU A 227 16.39 -11.62 0.96
C GLU A 227 16.14 -12.15 2.36
N GLY A 228 17.19 -12.72 2.96
CA GLY A 228 17.16 -13.29 4.31
C GLY A 228 17.30 -12.26 5.42
N PHE A 229 17.44 -12.76 6.64
CA PHE A 229 17.94 -12.03 7.80
C PHE A 229 19.45 -12.19 7.91
N GLY A 230 20.13 -11.26 8.58
CA GLY A 230 21.55 -11.36 8.88
C GLY A 230 21.82 -12.29 10.08
N ASP A 231 23.01 -12.85 10.14
CA ASP A 231 23.45 -13.69 11.27
C ASP A 231 23.85 -12.84 12.47
N MET A 232 23.62 -13.39 13.67
CA MET A 232 24.01 -12.81 14.95
C MET A 232 24.52 -13.91 15.88
N PRO A 233 25.66 -13.72 16.60
CA PRO A 233 26.25 -14.77 17.44
C PRO A 233 25.48 -15.00 18.74
N SER A 234 24.57 -14.12 19.15
CA SER A 234 23.75 -14.20 20.35
C SER A 234 22.27 -14.26 20.02
N PHE A 235 21.45 -14.65 21.01
CA PHE A 235 19.99 -14.63 20.86
C PHE A 235 19.50 -13.25 20.41
N PRO A 236 18.59 -13.15 19.41
CA PRO A 236 17.79 -14.22 18.77
C PRO A 236 18.49 -14.97 17.61
N TYR A 237 19.82 -14.89 17.45
CA TYR A 237 20.67 -15.51 16.43
C TYR A 237 20.45 -15.00 15.00
N PHE A 238 19.63 -13.98 14.84
CA PHE A 238 19.47 -13.23 13.59
C PHE A 238 19.26 -11.75 13.88
N ARG A 239 19.52 -10.92 12.88
CA ARG A 239 19.21 -9.48 12.90
C ARG A 239 18.50 -9.08 11.62
N PHE A 240 17.66 -8.07 11.71
CA PHE A 240 17.06 -7.51 10.53
C PHE A 240 18.04 -6.58 9.81
N TYR A 241 18.01 -6.65 8.46
CA TYR A 241 18.74 -5.68 7.66
C TYR A 241 17.97 -4.36 7.56
N PRO A 242 18.68 -3.21 7.64
CA PRO A 242 18.03 -1.89 7.54
C PRO A 242 17.46 -1.60 6.14
N PHE A 243 17.81 -2.38 5.14
CA PHE A 243 17.37 -2.21 3.76
C PHE A 243 16.42 -3.32 3.29
N GLY A 244 15.73 -3.95 4.21
CA GLY A 244 14.64 -4.87 3.94
C GLY A 244 15.02 -6.34 3.93
N CYS A 245 13.99 -7.17 3.83
CA CYS A 245 14.04 -8.62 3.71
C CYS A 245 12.78 -9.10 2.95
N SER A 246 12.74 -10.42 2.68
CA SER A 246 11.60 -11.06 2.01
C SER A 246 10.27 -10.79 2.72
N ILE A 247 9.23 -10.46 1.95
CA ILE A 247 7.86 -10.30 2.44
C ILE A 247 7.32 -11.61 3.04
N PHE A 248 7.76 -12.76 2.53
CA PHE A 248 7.33 -14.07 3.02
C PHE A 248 8.05 -14.46 4.32
N LEU A 249 9.32 -14.07 4.49
CA LEU A 249 10.04 -14.27 5.74
C LEU A 249 9.53 -13.34 6.84
N SER A 250 9.24 -12.08 6.51
CA SER A 250 8.65 -11.14 7.48
C SER A 250 7.21 -11.50 7.85
N SER A 251 6.48 -12.14 6.95
CA SER A 251 5.06 -12.45 7.12
C SER A 251 4.72 -13.84 6.56
N PRO A 252 5.08 -14.93 7.25
CA PRO A 252 4.83 -16.30 6.78
C PRO A 252 3.36 -16.61 6.51
N PHE A 253 2.43 -15.88 7.13
CA PHE A 253 1.00 -15.99 6.83
C PHE A 253 0.67 -15.76 5.35
N LEU A 254 1.50 -15.01 4.60
CA LEU A 254 1.31 -14.76 3.18
C LEU A 254 1.42 -16.02 2.29
N PHE A 255 2.00 -17.13 2.78
CA PHE A 255 1.93 -18.40 2.05
C PHE A 255 0.49 -18.89 1.83
N LEU A 256 -0.46 -18.44 2.64
CA LEU A 256 -1.88 -18.75 2.48
C LEU A 256 -2.55 -18.08 1.26
N LEU A 257 -1.88 -17.11 0.63
CA LEU A 257 -2.36 -16.48 -0.62
C LEU A 257 -2.52 -17.48 -1.76
N PHE A 258 -1.72 -18.54 -1.76
CA PHE A 258 -1.70 -19.55 -2.83
C PHE A 258 -2.80 -20.62 -2.69
N ARG A 259 -3.64 -20.55 -1.64
CA ARG A 259 -4.81 -21.41 -1.51
C ARG A 259 -5.79 -21.18 -2.67
N GLU A 260 -6.53 -22.21 -3.00
CA GLU A 260 -7.59 -22.12 -3.99
C GLU A 260 -8.83 -21.39 -3.45
N GLY A 261 -9.64 -20.86 -4.39
CA GLY A 261 -10.92 -20.22 -4.09
C GLY A 261 -10.93 -18.72 -4.24
N GLY A 262 -12.11 -18.13 -3.97
CA GLY A 262 -12.37 -16.70 -4.00
C GLY A 262 -12.91 -16.16 -5.33
N ALA A 263 -14.05 -15.50 -5.24
CA ALA A 263 -14.75 -14.91 -6.39
C ALA A 263 -13.94 -13.77 -7.07
N TYR A 264 -13.00 -13.17 -6.36
CA TYR A 264 -12.19 -12.04 -6.85
C TYR A 264 -10.73 -12.41 -7.13
N LYS A 265 -10.42 -13.72 -7.19
CA LYS A 265 -9.04 -14.24 -7.32
C LYS A 265 -8.32 -13.68 -8.54
N SER A 266 -8.93 -13.70 -9.72
CA SER A 266 -8.31 -13.19 -10.95
C SER A 266 -8.07 -11.67 -10.88
N ALA A 267 -9.04 -10.90 -10.40
CA ALA A 267 -8.90 -9.45 -10.24
C ALA A 267 -7.78 -9.09 -9.25
N ALA A 268 -7.74 -9.76 -8.10
CA ALA A 268 -6.71 -9.54 -7.10
C ALA A 268 -5.30 -9.89 -7.62
N TRP A 269 -5.12 -11.05 -8.26
CA TRP A 269 -3.84 -11.41 -8.86
C TRP A 269 -3.42 -10.49 -10.00
N THR A 270 -4.37 -9.99 -10.82
CA THR A 270 -4.07 -9.01 -11.87
C THR A 270 -3.56 -7.71 -11.25
N ALA A 271 -4.21 -7.19 -10.22
CA ALA A 271 -3.74 -5.98 -9.54
C ALA A 271 -2.36 -6.20 -8.89
N ILE A 272 -2.17 -7.31 -8.17
CA ILE A 272 -0.89 -7.68 -7.58
C ILE A 272 0.20 -7.73 -8.65
N ALA A 273 -0.04 -8.37 -9.79
CA ALA A 273 0.94 -8.50 -10.87
C ALA A 273 1.33 -7.13 -11.46
N LEU A 274 0.35 -6.28 -11.78
CA LEU A 274 0.58 -4.94 -12.33
C LEU A 274 1.39 -4.07 -11.38
N LEU A 275 1.00 -4.04 -10.12
CA LEU A 275 1.67 -3.23 -9.09
C LEU A 275 3.07 -3.79 -8.77
N THR A 276 3.21 -5.10 -8.66
CA THR A 276 4.50 -5.75 -8.42
C THR A 276 5.48 -5.48 -9.56
N PHE A 277 5.02 -5.53 -10.80
CA PHE A 277 5.86 -5.20 -11.96
C PHE A 277 6.39 -3.76 -11.87
N ALA A 278 5.52 -2.79 -11.51
CA ALA A 278 5.96 -1.41 -11.32
C ALA A 278 6.97 -1.28 -10.17
N LEU A 279 6.75 -1.96 -9.05
CA LEU A 279 7.68 -1.99 -7.92
C LEU A 279 9.04 -2.59 -8.29
N TRP A 280 9.05 -3.66 -9.09
CA TRP A 280 10.29 -4.29 -9.54
C TRP A 280 11.07 -3.45 -10.55
N CYS A 281 10.39 -2.62 -11.34
CA CYS A 281 11.04 -1.67 -12.25
C CYS A 281 11.62 -0.45 -11.53
N HIS A 282 11.25 -0.16 -10.28
CA HIS A 282 11.77 0.98 -9.54
C HIS A 282 13.25 0.77 -9.20
N GLY A 283 14.12 1.74 -9.53
CA GLY A 283 15.58 1.63 -9.37
C GLY A 283 16.00 1.25 -7.95
N ASN A 284 15.37 1.85 -6.93
CA ASN A 284 15.70 1.63 -5.52
C ASN A 284 14.66 0.72 -4.85
N PRO A 285 15.04 -0.42 -4.22
CA PRO A 285 14.12 -1.31 -3.50
C PRO A 285 13.56 -0.68 -2.21
N GLY A 286 14.03 0.49 -1.84
CA GLY A 286 13.71 1.25 -0.64
C GLY A 286 14.96 1.59 0.16
N GLY A 287 14.86 2.63 0.99
CA GLY A 287 15.90 3.02 1.93
C GLY A 287 15.77 2.26 3.26
N TRP A 288 15.98 2.96 4.36
CA TRP A 288 15.80 2.42 5.70
C TRP A 288 14.35 1.92 5.90
N GLN A 289 14.20 0.62 6.07
CA GLN A 289 12.90 -0.05 6.09
C GLN A 289 13.00 -1.47 6.67
N PHE A 290 11.91 -1.93 7.26
CA PHE A 290 11.71 -3.36 7.53
C PHE A 290 10.95 -4.01 6.37
N SER A 291 11.38 -5.18 5.93
CA SER A 291 10.87 -5.90 4.76
C SER A 291 10.88 -5.03 3.49
N TYR A 292 10.03 -5.32 2.52
CA TYR A 292 9.92 -4.52 1.28
C TYR A 292 8.79 -3.51 1.43
N ARG A 293 9.06 -2.31 2.00
CA ARG A 293 8.02 -1.35 2.40
C ARG A 293 7.07 -0.94 1.28
N TYR A 294 7.56 -0.85 0.04
CA TYR A 294 6.70 -0.46 -1.08
C TYR A 294 5.60 -1.49 -1.38
N ALA A 295 5.81 -2.77 -1.02
CA ALA A 295 4.79 -3.80 -1.15
C ALA A 295 3.58 -3.62 -0.20
N ILE A 296 3.55 -2.59 0.65
CA ILE A 296 2.36 -2.19 1.44
C ILE A 296 1.15 -1.97 0.52
N ILE A 297 1.36 -1.44 -0.68
CA ILE A 297 0.28 -1.21 -1.66
C ILE A 297 -0.34 -2.50 -2.22
N LEU A 298 0.32 -3.65 -2.07
CA LEU A 298 -0.21 -4.95 -2.49
C LEU A 298 -1.15 -5.55 -1.44
N ILE A 299 -1.04 -5.15 -0.19
CA ILE A 299 -1.72 -5.77 0.95
C ILE A 299 -3.25 -5.78 0.79
N PRO A 300 -3.94 -4.74 0.33
CA PRO A 300 -5.40 -4.78 0.13
C PRO A 300 -5.83 -5.85 -0.87
N TRP A 301 -5.08 -6.06 -1.94
CA TRP A 301 -5.34 -7.09 -2.94
C TRP A 301 -5.00 -8.49 -2.43
N MET A 302 -3.88 -8.64 -1.70
CA MET A 302 -3.52 -9.87 -0.99
C MET A 302 -4.59 -10.25 0.03
N PHE A 303 -5.12 -9.27 0.76
CA PHE A 303 -6.20 -9.47 1.71
C PHE A 303 -7.47 -9.98 1.04
N LEU A 304 -7.82 -9.46 -0.13
CA LEU A 304 -8.98 -9.91 -0.90
C LEU A 304 -8.86 -11.40 -1.29
N LEU A 305 -7.64 -11.89 -1.57
CA LEU A 305 -7.38 -13.33 -1.74
C LEU A 305 -7.62 -14.10 -0.43
N LEU A 306 -7.09 -13.62 0.69
CA LEU A 306 -7.23 -14.27 2.01
C LEU A 306 -8.69 -14.34 2.48
N VAL A 307 -9.50 -13.32 2.15
CA VAL A 307 -10.94 -13.34 2.44
C VAL A 307 -11.63 -14.45 1.66
N GLY A 308 -11.36 -14.54 0.37
CA GLY A 308 -12.04 -15.45 -0.55
C GLY A 308 -11.58 -16.90 -0.47
N ASN A 309 -10.38 -17.16 0.04
CA ASN A 309 -9.83 -18.53 0.11
C ASN A 309 -9.92 -19.12 1.55
N GLY A 310 -9.63 -20.42 1.63
CA GLY A 310 -9.53 -21.11 2.91
C GLY A 310 -10.87 -21.39 3.61
N PRO A 311 -10.82 -21.96 4.82
CA PRO A 311 -11.98 -22.50 5.52
C PRO A 311 -12.93 -21.39 6.03
N THR A 312 -14.18 -21.79 6.37
CA THR A 312 -15.14 -20.92 7.02
C THR A 312 -14.74 -20.62 8.47
N GLN A 313 -14.27 -21.65 9.18
CA GLN A 313 -13.79 -21.54 10.56
C GLN A 313 -12.29 -21.23 10.60
N LEU A 314 -11.85 -20.62 11.70
CA LEU A 314 -10.45 -20.37 11.98
C LEU A 314 -9.70 -21.69 12.13
N SER A 315 -8.62 -21.88 11.38
CA SER A 315 -7.79 -23.09 11.44
C SER A 315 -6.55 -22.88 12.29
N THR A 316 -6.03 -23.99 12.87
CA THR A 316 -4.79 -23.97 13.66
C THR A 316 -3.61 -23.41 12.86
N ILE A 317 -3.52 -23.76 11.56
CA ILE A 317 -2.47 -23.25 10.66
C ILE A 317 -2.56 -21.72 10.53
N GLU A 318 -3.77 -21.17 10.39
CA GLU A 318 -3.96 -19.69 10.32
C GLU A 318 -3.53 -19.03 11.63
N VAL A 319 -3.89 -19.60 12.77
CA VAL A 319 -3.47 -19.08 14.08
C VAL A 319 -1.94 -19.15 14.23
N SER A 320 -1.32 -20.29 13.94
CA SER A 320 0.12 -20.47 14.08
C SER A 320 0.90 -19.50 13.18
N LEU A 321 0.54 -19.41 11.89
CA LEU A 321 1.22 -18.50 10.96
C LEU A 321 0.97 -17.02 11.31
N PHE A 322 -0.21 -16.68 11.84
CA PHE A 322 -0.50 -15.34 12.34
C PHE A 322 0.39 -14.99 13.53
N VAL A 323 0.47 -15.88 14.54
CA VAL A 323 1.31 -15.65 15.73
C VAL A 323 2.78 -15.48 15.34
N VAL A 324 3.30 -16.35 14.47
CA VAL A 324 4.68 -16.22 13.97
C VAL A 324 4.89 -14.91 13.23
N SER A 325 3.98 -14.53 12.34
CA SER A 325 4.06 -13.25 11.61
C SER A 325 4.04 -12.05 12.56
N VAL A 326 3.15 -12.05 13.56
CA VAL A 326 3.08 -10.98 14.57
C VAL A 326 4.34 -10.93 15.41
N ALA A 327 4.90 -12.07 15.82
CA ALA A 327 6.13 -12.11 16.60
C ALA A 327 7.32 -11.53 15.82
N ILE A 328 7.49 -11.89 14.54
CA ILE A 328 8.56 -11.35 13.69
C ILE A 328 8.38 -9.82 13.50
N ASN A 329 7.18 -9.37 13.18
CA ASN A 329 6.92 -7.94 12.95
C ASN A 329 6.98 -7.12 14.25
N GLY A 330 6.59 -7.70 15.39
CA GLY A 330 6.71 -7.08 16.71
C GLY A 330 8.17 -6.92 17.12
N LEU A 331 9.00 -7.94 16.90
CA LEU A 331 10.44 -7.87 17.14
C LEU A 331 11.09 -6.81 16.23
N ALA A 332 10.75 -6.81 14.94
CA ALA A 332 11.25 -5.79 14.01
C ALA A 332 10.85 -4.37 14.43
N MET A 333 9.59 -4.18 14.85
CA MET A 333 9.14 -2.89 15.38
C MET A 333 9.97 -2.46 16.61
N TYR A 334 10.25 -3.41 17.52
CA TYR A 334 11.08 -3.15 18.70
C TYR A 334 12.51 -2.76 18.31
N GLU A 335 13.18 -3.55 17.44
CA GLU A 335 14.56 -3.29 17.03
C GLU A 335 14.72 -1.98 16.25
N PHE A 336 13.79 -1.68 15.31
CA PHE A 336 13.87 -0.48 14.47
C PHE A 336 13.48 0.81 15.19
N LEU A 337 12.56 0.76 16.16
CA LEU A 337 11.96 1.98 16.72
C LEU A 337 12.28 2.21 18.21
N TRP A 338 12.75 1.18 18.92
CA TRP A 338 12.96 1.25 20.37
C TRP A 338 14.37 0.88 20.81
N THR A 339 15.21 0.42 19.89
CA THR A 339 16.61 0.14 20.17
C THR A 339 17.54 0.93 19.25
N ASN A 340 18.83 0.93 19.57
CA ASN A 340 19.88 1.47 18.70
C ASN A 340 20.61 0.38 17.91
N GLN A 341 19.97 -0.79 17.69
CA GLN A 341 20.61 -1.92 17.00
C GLN A 341 20.60 -1.77 15.49
N ILE A 342 19.56 -1.11 14.95
CA ILE A 342 19.41 -0.88 13.52
C ILE A 342 19.44 0.64 13.26
N HIS A 343 20.51 1.08 12.61
CA HIS A 343 20.68 2.47 12.20
C HIS A 343 20.54 2.61 10.68
N PRO A 344 20.03 3.75 10.18
CA PRO A 344 20.03 4.06 8.75
C PRO A 344 21.45 4.15 8.17
#